data_fb0e3c64a9b042e7b3e7e359cd6f5e10
#
_entry.id   fb0e3c64a9b042e7b3e7e359cd6f5e10
#
_cell.length_a   1.000
_cell.length_b   1.000
_cell.length_c   1.000
_cell.angle_alpha   90.00
_cell.angle_beta   90.00
_cell.angle_gamma   90.00
#
_symmetry.space_group_name_H-M   'P 1'
#
loop_
_entity.id
_entity.type
_entity.pdbx_description
1 polymer ?
#
loop_
_entity_poly.entity_id
_entity_poly.type
_entity_poly.pdbx_seq_one_letter_code
_entity_poly.pdbx_strand_id
1 'polypeptide(L)'
;ASRGLGDVYKRQVYNVEQYLAECISSILSQTFTDFELLLVDDGSPDRCGEICDEYAGKDKRVRVFHQENAGLSCARNKGLEHASGTYIAFVDSDDYVTSTYLQELYALLPADKSQRGTVICGFDKLFPDGSLHTVHVPQQTILPMDCSRVLAELVGKYVMYAWAKLYDNRLIKEHGIRFVPAVSGLEDMLFMLDYLPYSDYLLIRDTSTYIYRVGYSMATLSTCIKDFRSEYAAFSNYLERVCRYKETYRLEDSSLVGVWDSLTVFFHKILLAIYKKENHYSRKERIVFLRQLLSSHRRWIEECFSPRYKADKFSRLLLVNVGAVAFDAWMRCLWGIKFRYMFGAER
;
A
#
# COMPACT_ATOMS: atom_id res chain seq x y z
N ALA A 1 9.96 -24.94 23.63
CA ALA A 1 10.74 -23.88 23.00
C ALA A 1 9.76 -22.82 22.53
N SER A 2 9.75 -21.67 23.17
CA SER A 2 9.05 -20.48 22.67
C SER A 2 9.69 -20.13 21.35
N ARG A 3 9.00 -20.37 20.26
CA ARG A 3 9.39 -19.82 18.96
C ARG A 3 9.05 -18.34 18.98
N GLY A 4 10.00 -17.50 18.59
CA GLY A 4 9.95 -16.06 18.64
C GLY A 4 8.62 -15.44 18.22
N LEU A 5 8.26 -14.35 18.84
CA LEU A 5 6.96 -13.73 18.76
C LEU A 5 6.71 -13.04 17.44
N GLY A 6 7.72 -12.54 16.80
CA GLY A 6 7.50 -11.78 15.59
C GLY A 6 8.76 -11.56 14.78
N ASP A 7 8.57 -11.62 13.49
CA ASP A 7 9.54 -11.14 12.55
C ASP A 7 9.25 -9.67 12.29
N VAL A 8 10.22 -8.79 12.50
CA VAL A 8 10.10 -7.40 12.10
C VAL A 8 10.73 -7.25 10.73
N TYR A 9 9.88 -6.92 9.75
CA TYR A 9 10.34 -6.67 8.40
C TYR A 9 10.54 -5.21 8.17
N LYS A 10 11.63 -4.91 7.49
CA LYS A 10 11.76 -3.63 6.84
C LYS A 10 11.18 -3.68 5.43
N ARG A 11 10.55 -2.59 5.06
CA ARG A 11 10.35 -2.20 3.68
C ARG A 11 11.68 -2.31 2.95
N GLN A 12 11.64 -2.52 1.63
CA GLN A 12 12.77 -2.39 0.73
C GLN A 12 13.78 -1.33 1.24
N VAL A 13 14.98 -1.77 1.56
CA VAL A 13 16.09 -0.86 1.79
C VAL A 13 16.58 -0.41 0.42
N TYR A 14 16.29 0.82 0.05
CA TYR A 14 16.69 1.37 -1.25
C TYR A 14 16.82 2.89 -1.18
N ASN A 15 18.04 3.41 -1.33
CA ASN A 15 18.37 4.84 -1.37
C ASN A 15 17.86 5.63 -0.15
N VAL A 16 18.12 5.10 1.06
CA VAL A 16 17.64 5.64 2.35
C VAL A 16 18.73 5.66 3.43
N GLU A 17 20.01 5.68 3.05
CA GLU A 17 21.15 5.55 3.97
C GLU A 17 21.08 6.51 5.16
N GLN A 18 20.57 7.73 4.96
CA GLN A 18 20.47 8.76 5.99
C GLN A 18 19.47 8.41 7.12
N TYR A 19 18.50 7.50 6.89
CA TYR A 19 17.47 7.12 7.86
C TYR A 19 17.66 5.70 8.38
N LEU A 20 18.33 4.86 7.61
CA LEU A 20 18.41 3.42 7.82
C LEU A 20 18.96 3.04 9.20
N ALA A 21 20.05 3.69 9.63
CA ALA A 21 20.68 3.40 10.91
C ALA A 21 19.75 3.69 12.10
N GLU A 22 19.03 4.82 12.07
CA GLU A 22 18.07 5.18 13.11
C GLU A 22 16.90 4.20 13.12
N CYS A 23 16.37 3.84 11.98
CA CYS A 23 15.31 2.86 11.86
C CYS A 23 15.73 1.49 12.45
N ILE A 24 16.91 0.94 12.09
CA ILE A 24 17.41 -0.33 12.63
C ILE A 24 17.60 -0.23 14.15
N SER A 25 18.22 0.84 14.63
CA SER A 25 18.48 1.04 16.05
C SER A 25 17.18 1.12 16.86
N SER A 26 16.13 1.77 16.33
CA SER A 26 14.82 1.85 16.97
C SER A 26 14.16 0.48 17.14
N ILE A 27 14.37 -0.44 16.19
CA ILE A 27 13.85 -1.81 16.25
C ILE A 27 14.71 -2.66 17.22
N LEU A 28 16.03 -2.55 17.17
CA LEU A 28 16.90 -3.33 18.04
C LEU A 28 16.82 -2.93 19.52
N SER A 29 16.36 -1.71 19.81
CA SER A 29 16.14 -1.17 21.16
C SER A 29 14.77 -1.50 21.75
N GLN A 30 13.97 -2.36 21.13
CA GLN A 30 12.65 -2.75 21.62
C GLN A 30 12.72 -3.42 23.01
N THR A 31 11.79 -3.08 23.90
CA THR A 31 11.61 -3.74 25.20
C THR A 31 11.19 -5.21 25.06
N PHE A 32 10.50 -5.52 23.99
CA PHE A 32 10.21 -6.88 23.56
C PHE A 32 11.42 -7.46 22.81
N THR A 33 12.06 -8.52 23.33
CA THR A 33 13.35 -9.02 22.85
C THR A 33 13.30 -10.28 21.98
N ASP A 34 12.17 -11.01 22.01
CA ASP A 34 11.99 -12.28 21.29
C ASP A 34 11.51 -12.04 19.85
N PHE A 35 12.37 -11.50 18.99
CA PHE A 35 12.09 -11.24 17.57
C PHE A 35 13.34 -11.46 16.71
N GLU A 36 13.14 -11.66 15.41
CA GLU A 36 14.16 -11.52 14.37
C GLU A 36 13.90 -10.26 13.53
N LEU A 37 14.95 -9.63 13.04
CA LEU A 37 14.90 -8.50 12.12
C LEU A 37 15.41 -8.92 10.74
N LEU A 38 14.54 -8.94 9.76
CA LEU A 38 14.90 -9.26 8.37
C LEU A 38 15.06 -7.98 7.57
N LEU A 39 16.25 -7.70 7.09
CA LEU A 39 16.59 -6.58 6.23
C LEU A 39 16.72 -7.09 4.79
N VAL A 40 15.96 -6.52 3.86
CA VAL A 40 16.05 -6.86 2.45
C VAL A 40 16.58 -5.65 1.69
N ASP A 41 17.84 -5.69 1.32
CA ASP A 41 18.46 -4.71 0.43
C ASP A 41 18.11 -5.05 -1.02
N ASP A 42 17.34 -4.17 -1.64
CA ASP A 42 16.85 -4.34 -3.02
C ASP A 42 17.77 -3.66 -4.03
N GLY A 43 19.06 -3.96 -3.94
CA GLY A 43 20.08 -3.42 -4.83
C GLY A 43 20.25 -1.91 -4.68
N SER A 44 20.34 -1.42 -3.44
CA SER A 44 20.49 0.00 -3.17
C SER A 44 21.79 0.56 -3.77
N PRO A 45 21.75 1.71 -4.45
CA PRO A 45 22.94 2.32 -5.04
C PRO A 45 23.80 3.10 -4.04
N ASP A 46 23.29 3.31 -2.81
CA ASP A 46 23.94 4.00 -1.70
C ASP A 46 24.56 3.00 -0.70
N ARG A 47 24.97 3.48 0.48
CA ARG A 47 25.59 2.64 1.52
C ARG A 47 24.62 1.76 2.31
N CYS A 48 23.36 1.65 1.91
CA CYS A 48 22.37 0.85 2.63
C CYS A 48 22.79 -0.60 2.82
N GLY A 49 23.33 -1.26 1.78
CA GLY A 49 23.81 -2.65 1.87
C GLY A 49 24.90 -2.81 2.94
N GLU A 50 25.90 -1.92 2.94
CA GLU A 50 26.99 -1.90 3.95
C GLU A 50 26.43 -1.72 5.38
N ILE A 51 25.50 -0.78 5.55
CA ILE A 51 24.84 -0.53 6.85
C ILE A 51 24.09 -1.78 7.33
N CYS A 52 23.36 -2.47 6.45
CA CYS A 52 22.68 -3.71 6.80
C CYS A 52 23.67 -4.77 7.32
N ASP A 53 24.77 -4.98 6.62
CA ASP A 53 25.80 -5.97 6.98
C ASP A 53 26.49 -5.61 8.28
N GLU A 54 26.78 -4.32 8.54
CA GLU A 54 27.32 -3.87 9.80
C GLU A 54 26.42 -4.23 11.00
N TYR A 55 25.10 -4.06 10.86
CA TYR A 55 24.16 -4.41 11.92
C TYR A 55 24.01 -5.93 12.09
N ALA A 56 24.03 -6.71 11.01
CA ALA A 56 24.03 -8.16 11.08
C ALA A 56 25.29 -8.71 11.80
N GLY A 57 26.44 -8.06 11.61
CA GLY A 57 27.67 -8.41 12.33
C GLY A 57 27.63 -8.07 13.82
N LYS A 58 26.77 -7.13 14.25
CA LYS A 58 26.66 -6.66 15.65
C LYS A 58 25.57 -7.34 16.46
N ASP A 59 24.47 -7.76 15.82
CA ASP A 59 23.30 -8.33 16.51
C ASP A 59 22.79 -9.59 15.79
N LYS A 60 22.83 -10.74 16.47
CA LYS A 60 22.42 -12.04 15.93
C LYS A 60 20.94 -12.13 15.56
N ARG A 61 20.10 -11.20 16.00
CA ARG A 61 18.70 -11.11 15.62
C ARG A 61 18.53 -10.57 14.21
N VAL A 62 19.55 -9.93 13.64
CA VAL A 62 19.52 -9.32 12.30
C VAL A 62 19.94 -10.34 11.25
N ARG A 63 19.14 -10.48 10.21
CA ARG A 63 19.43 -11.26 9.01
C ARG A 63 19.27 -10.39 7.78
N VAL A 64 20.24 -10.40 6.89
CA VAL A 64 20.27 -9.58 5.67
C VAL A 64 20.09 -10.44 4.44
N PHE A 65 19.36 -9.93 3.47
CA PHE A 65 19.17 -10.51 2.15
C PHE A 65 19.41 -9.43 1.10
N HIS A 66 20.41 -9.61 0.27
CA HIS A 66 20.67 -8.76 -0.89
C HIS A 66 20.00 -9.36 -2.13
N GLN A 67 19.44 -8.50 -2.98
CA GLN A 67 18.90 -8.89 -4.28
C GLN A 67 19.11 -7.77 -5.30
N GLU A 68 19.02 -8.10 -6.59
CA GLU A 68 18.89 -7.07 -7.62
C GLU A 68 17.57 -6.33 -7.44
N ASN A 69 17.56 -5.03 -7.80
CA ASN A 69 16.36 -4.21 -7.62
C ASN A 69 15.17 -4.80 -8.37
N ALA A 70 14.20 -5.29 -7.62
CA ALA A 70 12.97 -5.89 -8.10
C ALA A 70 11.71 -5.17 -7.58
N GLY A 71 11.90 -4.11 -6.80
CA GLY A 71 10.85 -3.26 -6.26
C GLY A 71 10.28 -3.74 -4.93
N LEU A 72 9.54 -2.82 -4.30
CA LEU A 72 9.01 -2.94 -2.94
C LEU A 72 8.27 -4.25 -2.66
N SER A 73 7.36 -4.65 -3.55
CA SER A 73 6.57 -5.88 -3.39
C SER A 73 7.44 -7.13 -3.38
N CYS A 74 8.47 -7.19 -4.25
CA CYS A 74 9.41 -8.31 -4.31
C CYS A 74 10.28 -8.36 -3.06
N ALA A 75 10.79 -7.23 -2.59
CA ALA A 75 11.58 -7.17 -1.37
C ALA A 75 10.77 -7.62 -0.14
N ARG A 76 9.51 -7.17 0.00
CA ARG A 76 8.64 -7.64 1.07
C ARG A 76 8.32 -9.13 0.96
N ASN A 77 8.08 -9.65 -0.23
CA ASN A 77 7.84 -11.07 -0.45
C ASN A 77 9.08 -11.91 -0.08
N LYS A 78 10.27 -11.42 -0.39
CA LYS A 78 11.54 -12.05 0.03
C LYS A 78 11.62 -12.15 1.55
N GLY A 79 11.26 -11.08 2.27
CA GLY A 79 11.15 -11.11 3.73
C GLY A 79 10.13 -12.14 4.21
N LEU A 80 8.90 -12.15 3.65
CA LEU A 80 7.85 -13.12 4.00
C LEU A 80 8.27 -14.58 3.77
N GLU A 81 9.07 -14.84 2.75
CA GLU A 81 9.59 -16.17 2.43
C GLU A 81 10.52 -16.71 3.54
N HIS A 82 11.33 -15.84 4.12
CA HIS A 82 12.34 -16.19 5.13
C HIS A 82 11.88 -16.03 6.58
N ALA A 83 10.68 -15.54 6.79
CA ALA A 83 10.10 -15.33 8.10
C ALA A 83 9.85 -16.62 8.87
N SER A 84 10.31 -16.68 10.12
CA SER A 84 10.09 -17.83 10.99
C SER A 84 9.12 -17.55 12.15
N GLY A 85 8.92 -16.28 12.51
CA GLY A 85 8.08 -15.87 13.63
C GLY A 85 6.59 -16.14 13.45
N THR A 86 5.87 -16.21 14.57
CA THR A 86 4.41 -16.39 14.60
C THR A 86 3.66 -15.18 14.09
N TYR A 87 4.21 -13.99 14.31
CA TYR A 87 3.63 -12.71 13.89
C TYR A 87 4.60 -11.90 13.06
N ILE A 88 4.08 -11.02 12.21
CA ILE A 88 4.83 -10.14 11.31
C ILE A 88 4.44 -8.69 11.55
N ALA A 89 5.43 -7.81 11.71
CA ALA A 89 5.27 -6.37 11.67
C ALA A 89 6.15 -5.78 10.58
N PHE A 90 5.60 -4.90 9.75
CA PHE A 90 6.37 -4.15 8.74
C PHE A 90 6.75 -2.78 9.29
N VAL A 91 8.01 -2.39 9.06
CA VAL A 91 8.52 -1.05 9.37
C VAL A 91 9.22 -0.49 8.14
N ASP A 92 8.83 0.68 7.67
CA ASP A 92 9.44 1.33 6.51
C ASP A 92 10.84 1.85 6.85
N SER A 93 11.80 1.74 5.94
CA SER A 93 13.23 2.01 6.21
C SER A 93 13.57 3.49 6.38
N ASP A 94 12.66 4.36 5.99
CA ASP A 94 12.72 5.81 6.21
C ASP A 94 11.99 6.27 7.49
N ASP A 95 11.34 5.34 8.22
CA ASP A 95 10.60 5.58 9.46
C ASP A 95 11.34 5.01 10.69
N TYR A 96 10.76 5.19 11.87
CA TYR A 96 11.25 4.56 13.11
C TYR A 96 10.10 4.27 14.07
N VAL A 97 10.39 3.52 15.13
CA VAL A 97 9.38 3.09 16.12
C VAL A 97 9.84 3.43 17.53
N THR A 98 8.88 3.64 18.45
CA THR A 98 9.20 3.78 19.88
C THR A 98 9.71 2.46 20.47
N SER A 99 10.41 2.51 21.60
CA SER A 99 10.97 1.32 22.25
C SER A 99 9.93 0.30 22.71
N THR A 100 8.66 0.67 22.79
CA THR A 100 7.55 -0.18 23.24
C THR A 100 6.67 -0.71 22.11
N TYR A 101 6.97 -0.39 20.83
CA TYR A 101 6.13 -0.70 19.68
C TYR A 101 5.71 -2.18 19.60
N LEU A 102 6.67 -3.11 19.65
CA LEU A 102 6.36 -4.54 19.57
C LEU A 102 5.63 -5.03 20.82
N GLN A 103 6.01 -4.55 22.00
CA GLN A 103 5.37 -4.89 23.26
C GLN A 103 3.90 -4.48 23.28
N GLU A 104 3.58 -3.29 22.81
CA GLU A 104 2.22 -2.77 22.75
C GLU A 104 1.38 -3.52 21.73
N LEU A 105 1.88 -3.74 20.51
CA LEU A 105 1.16 -4.54 19.51
C LEU A 105 0.86 -5.94 20.01
N TYR A 106 1.83 -6.58 20.67
CA TYR A 106 1.63 -7.92 21.22
C TYR A 106 0.63 -7.98 22.37
N ALA A 107 0.63 -6.99 23.25
CA ALA A 107 -0.29 -6.91 24.38
C ALA A 107 -1.77 -6.75 23.94
N LEU A 108 -2.00 -6.29 22.70
CA LEU A 108 -3.34 -6.13 22.14
C LEU A 108 -3.93 -7.43 21.56
N LEU A 109 -3.12 -8.49 21.41
CA LEU A 109 -3.60 -9.75 20.87
C LEU A 109 -4.61 -10.42 21.80
N PRO A 110 -5.62 -11.13 21.27
CA PRO A 110 -6.57 -11.88 22.07
C PRO A 110 -5.88 -12.88 23.00
N ALA A 111 -6.47 -13.12 24.16
CA ALA A 111 -6.00 -14.13 25.11
C ALA A 111 -6.06 -15.54 24.50
N ASP A 112 -7.10 -15.83 23.72
CA ASP A 112 -7.22 -17.06 22.96
C ASP A 112 -6.29 -17.03 21.72
N LYS A 113 -5.16 -17.71 21.86
CA LYS A 113 -4.13 -17.81 20.81
C LYS A 113 -4.50 -18.73 19.65
N SER A 114 -5.64 -19.42 19.70
CA SER A 114 -6.19 -20.15 18.55
C SER A 114 -6.78 -19.19 17.50
N GLN A 115 -7.31 -18.05 17.94
CA GLN A 115 -7.78 -16.99 17.05
C GLN A 115 -6.62 -16.35 16.29
N ARG A 116 -6.83 -16.08 15.02
CA ARG A 116 -5.83 -15.54 14.09
C ARG A 116 -6.36 -14.28 13.41
N GLY A 117 -5.56 -13.24 13.31
CA GLY A 117 -6.01 -11.98 12.72
C GLY A 117 -4.94 -10.91 12.77
N THR A 118 -5.36 -9.66 12.76
CA THR A 118 -4.44 -8.52 12.76
C THR A 118 -4.84 -7.47 13.78
N VAL A 119 -3.81 -6.79 14.30
CA VAL A 119 -3.93 -5.57 15.12
C VAL A 119 -3.44 -4.39 14.31
N ILE A 120 -4.17 -3.28 14.35
CA ILE A 120 -3.80 -2.00 13.75
C ILE A 120 -3.67 -0.97 14.87
N CYS A 121 -2.61 -0.17 14.85
CA CYS A 121 -2.46 0.97 15.76
C CYS A 121 -2.38 2.30 15.01
N GLY A 122 -2.55 3.39 15.75
CA GLY A 122 -2.28 4.74 15.27
C GLY A 122 -0.80 5.00 15.06
N PHE A 123 -0.45 6.20 14.62
CA PHE A 123 0.92 6.59 14.36
C PHE A 123 1.09 8.10 14.45
N ASP A 124 2.32 8.55 14.65
CA ASP A 124 2.67 9.96 14.58
C ASP A 124 3.30 10.31 13.23
N LYS A 125 2.94 11.45 12.68
CA LYS A 125 3.60 12.07 11.53
C LYS A 125 4.67 13.01 12.02
N LEU A 126 5.91 12.76 11.62
CA LEU A 126 7.05 13.65 11.84
C LEU A 126 7.28 14.50 10.60
N PHE A 127 7.26 15.82 10.75
CA PHE A 127 7.51 16.78 9.68
C PHE A 127 8.96 17.31 9.72
N PRO A 128 9.47 17.91 8.61
CA PRO A 128 10.85 18.42 8.54
C PRO A 128 11.19 19.51 9.57
N ASP A 129 10.21 20.21 10.09
CA ASP A 129 10.36 21.20 11.17
C ASP A 129 10.46 20.57 12.57
N GLY A 130 10.43 19.24 12.67
CA GLY A 130 10.45 18.48 13.91
C GLY A 130 9.10 18.36 14.60
N SER A 131 8.01 18.91 14.04
CA SER A 131 6.67 18.76 14.64
C SER A 131 6.14 17.34 14.49
N LEU A 132 5.45 16.85 15.52
CA LEU A 132 4.77 15.56 15.56
C LEU A 132 3.26 15.79 15.58
N HIS A 133 2.57 15.11 14.65
CA HIS A 133 1.11 15.13 14.59
C HIS A 133 0.57 13.71 14.72
N THR A 134 -0.10 13.40 15.82
CA THR A 134 -0.72 12.10 16.05
C THR A 134 -1.90 11.87 15.10
N VAL A 135 -1.89 10.76 14.42
CA VAL A 135 -3.00 10.27 13.62
C VAL A 135 -3.80 9.29 14.47
N HIS A 136 -4.86 9.80 15.06
CA HIS A 136 -5.79 8.99 15.86
C HIS A 136 -6.56 8.01 14.98
N VAL A 137 -6.70 6.79 15.45
CA VAL A 137 -7.53 5.75 14.84
C VAL A 137 -8.69 5.40 15.78
N PRO A 138 -9.91 5.20 15.28
CA PRO A 138 -11.02 4.85 16.15
C PRO A 138 -10.76 3.48 16.79
N GLN A 139 -10.87 3.41 18.11
CA GLN A 139 -10.77 2.13 18.81
C GLN A 139 -11.93 1.23 18.40
N GLN A 140 -11.62 0.10 17.76
CA GLN A 140 -12.61 -0.85 17.27
C GLN A 140 -12.17 -2.30 17.52
N THR A 141 -13.16 -3.16 17.71
CA THR A 141 -13.01 -4.61 17.74
C THR A 141 -14.01 -5.21 16.77
N ILE A 142 -13.53 -5.90 15.76
CA ILE A 142 -14.33 -6.66 14.80
C ILE A 142 -14.01 -8.13 15.05
N LEU A 143 -14.87 -8.77 15.86
CA LEU A 143 -14.78 -10.17 16.25
C LEU A 143 -16.21 -10.70 16.44
N PRO A 144 -16.67 -11.71 15.70
CA PRO A 144 -15.95 -12.32 14.56
C PRO A 144 -15.70 -11.36 13.41
N MET A 145 -14.78 -11.71 12.51
CA MET A 145 -14.43 -10.86 11.36
C MET A 145 -15.66 -10.58 10.50
N ASP A 146 -15.88 -9.32 10.22
CA ASP A 146 -16.87 -8.83 9.25
C ASP A 146 -16.16 -8.09 8.11
N CYS A 147 -15.82 -8.85 7.07
CA CYS A 147 -15.15 -8.30 5.88
C CYS A 147 -16.01 -7.27 5.14
N SER A 148 -17.32 -7.37 5.22
CA SER A 148 -18.26 -6.43 4.60
C SER A 148 -18.12 -5.05 5.22
N ARG A 149 -18.14 -5.02 6.54
CA ARG A 149 -17.94 -3.80 7.33
C ARG A 149 -16.55 -3.21 7.12
N VAL A 150 -15.51 -4.06 7.14
CA VAL A 150 -14.12 -3.60 6.92
C VAL A 150 -13.98 -2.95 5.54
N LEU A 151 -14.53 -3.57 4.50
CA LEU A 151 -14.47 -3.01 3.14
C LEU A 151 -15.23 -1.67 3.05
N ALA A 152 -16.41 -1.58 3.62
CA ALA A 152 -17.26 -0.39 3.53
C ALA A 152 -16.73 0.79 4.38
N GLU A 153 -16.23 0.53 5.58
CA GLU A 153 -15.93 1.58 6.56
C GLU A 153 -14.44 1.92 6.70
N LEU A 154 -13.54 0.94 6.51
CA LEU A 154 -12.13 1.03 6.89
C LEU A 154 -11.17 1.06 5.71
N VAL A 155 -11.53 0.44 4.57
CA VAL A 155 -10.72 0.50 3.35
C VAL A 155 -10.61 1.95 2.87
N GLY A 156 -9.39 2.36 2.54
CA GLY A 156 -9.10 3.74 2.16
C GLY A 156 -8.78 4.67 3.34
N LYS A 157 -8.87 4.19 4.60
CA LYS A 157 -8.55 4.97 5.79
C LYS A 157 -7.39 4.35 6.59
N TYR A 158 -7.61 3.20 7.23
CA TYR A 158 -6.65 2.59 8.17
C TYR A 158 -6.03 1.29 7.63
N VAL A 159 -6.61 0.74 6.59
CA VAL A 159 -6.20 -0.53 5.97
C VAL A 159 -5.13 -0.35 4.89
N MET A 160 -4.86 0.90 4.48
CA MET A 160 -4.03 1.23 3.31
C MET A 160 -2.52 1.00 3.48
N TYR A 161 -2.01 0.89 4.71
CA TYR A 161 -0.57 0.76 4.97
C TYR A 161 -0.27 -0.64 5.47
N ALA A 162 0.90 -1.21 5.14
CA ALA A 162 1.34 -2.47 5.71
C ALA A 162 1.93 -2.30 7.13
N TRP A 163 2.50 -1.13 7.43
CA TRP A 163 3.10 -0.79 8.71
C TRP A 163 2.07 -0.40 9.79
N ALA A 164 2.53 -0.17 11.02
CA ALA A 164 1.71 0.05 12.21
C ALA A 164 0.69 -1.08 12.45
N LYS A 165 1.08 -2.31 12.16
CA LYS A 165 0.24 -3.51 12.26
C LYS A 165 1.04 -4.73 12.71
N LEU A 166 0.30 -5.68 13.31
CA LEU A 166 0.81 -7.00 13.62
C LEU A 166 -0.07 -8.05 12.94
N TYR A 167 0.51 -8.84 12.07
CA TYR A 167 -0.16 -9.89 11.28
C TYR A 167 0.15 -11.27 11.83
N ASP A 168 -0.83 -12.16 11.84
CA ASP A 168 -0.59 -13.59 12.09
C ASP A 168 0.06 -14.24 10.86
N ASN A 169 1.32 -14.68 10.99
CA ASN A 169 2.09 -15.27 9.90
C ASN A 169 1.56 -16.62 9.45
N ARG A 170 0.83 -17.34 10.34
CA ARG A 170 0.20 -18.63 9.99
C ARG A 170 -0.79 -18.44 8.84
N LEU A 171 -1.60 -17.36 8.86
CA LEU A 171 -2.52 -17.02 7.77
C LEU A 171 -1.77 -16.73 6.46
N ILE A 172 -0.70 -15.95 6.55
CA ILE A 172 0.11 -15.57 5.37
C ILE A 172 0.68 -16.82 4.70
N LYS A 173 1.22 -17.76 5.49
CA LYS A 173 1.82 -19.01 4.99
C LYS A 173 0.78 -20.00 4.46
N GLU A 174 -0.29 -20.23 5.22
CA GLU A 174 -1.33 -21.20 4.89
C GLU A 174 -2.06 -20.83 3.60
N HIS A 175 -2.33 -19.54 3.39
CA HIS A 175 -3.07 -19.06 2.22
C HIS A 175 -2.17 -18.47 1.11
N GLY A 176 -0.86 -18.54 1.28
CA GLY A 176 0.09 -18.06 0.29
C GLY A 176 -0.03 -16.55 -0.02
N ILE A 177 -0.41 -15.74 0.98
CA ILE A 177 -0.65 -14.30 0.80
C ILE A 177 0.65 -13.59 0.48
N ARG A 178 0.67 -12.80 -0.59
CA ARG A 178 1.87 -12.09 -1.11
C ARG A 178 1.51 -10.70 -1.62
N PHE A 179 2.48 -9.80 -1.57
CA PHE A 179 2.41 -8.54 -2.30
C PHE A 179 2.48 -8.80 -3.81
N VAL A 180 1.71 -8.04 -4.59
CA VAL A 180 1.66 -8.19 -6.06
C VAL A 180 2.83 -7.43 -6.69
N PRO A 181 3.82 -8.09 -7.32
CA PRO A 181 5.04 -7.44 -7.82
C PRO A 181 4.79 -6.33 -8.84
N ALA A 182 3.79 -6.51 -9.72
CA ALA A 182 3.45 -5.56 -10.77
C ALA A 182 2.75 -4.28 -10.26
N VAL A 183 2.38 -4.25 -8.97
CA VAL A 183 1.65 -3.14 -8.37
C VAL A 183 2.57 -2.31 -7.48
N SER A 184 2.46 -1.01 -7.58
CA SER A 184 3.16 -0.07 -6.71
C SER A 184 2.23 1.09 -6.36
N GLY A 185 2.12 1.38 -5.05
CA GLY A 185 1.25 2.43 -4.50
C GLY A 185 -0.13 1.94 -4.03
N LEU A 186 -0.47 0.66 -4.23
CA LEU A 186 -1.63 -0.03 -3.68
C LEU A 186 -1.28 -1.42 -3.12
N GLU A 187 -0.02 -1.80 -3.17
CA GLU A 187 0.46 -3.13 -2.78
C GLU A 187 0.03 -3.50 -1.35
N ASP A 188 0.06 -2.54 -0.44
CA ASP A 188 -0.31 -2.69 0.97
C ASP A 188 -1.79 -2.99 1.14
N MET A 189 -2.63 -2.23 0.44
CA MET A 189 -4.08 -2.41 0.48
C MET A 189 -4.48 -3.75 -0.14
N LEU A 190 -3.87 -4.14 -1.27
CA LEU A 190 -4.14 -5.42 -1.91
C LEU A 190 -3.75 -6.59 -1.00
N PHE A 191 -2.59 -6.49 -0.33
CA PHE A 191 -2.16 -7.47 0.67
C PHE A 191 -3.17 -7.62 1.79
N MET A 192 -3.68 -6.51 2.33
CA MET A 192 -4.72 -6.54 3.35
C MET A 192 -6.03 -7.16 2.86
N LEU A 193 -6.47 -6.81 1.64
CA LEU A 193 -7.68 -7.40 1.04
C LEU A 193 -7.55 -8.92 0.78
N ASP A 194 -6.34 -9.41 0.56
CA ASP A 194 -6.09 -10.85 0.46
C ASP A 194 -5.96 -11.52 1.84
N TYR A 195 -5.59 -10.78 2.89
CA TYR A 195 -5.38 -11.28 4.25
C TYR A 195 -6.68 -11.35 5.07
N LEU A 196 -7.52 -10.31 5.01
CA LEU A 196 -8.69 -10.16 5.87
C LEU A 196 -9.72 -11.30 5.79
N PRO A 197 -9.99 -11.91 4.61
CA PRO A 197 -10.98 -13.01 4.51
C PRO A 197 -10.65 -14.25 5.35
N TYR A 198 -9.40 -14.41 5.73
CA TYR A 198 -8.92 -15.55 6.51
C TYR A 198 -8.74 -15.23 8.00
N SER A 199 -8.98 -13.98 8.38
CA SER A 199 -8.81 -13.49 9.74
C SER A 199 -10.05 -13.78 10.60
N ASP A 200 -9.85 -14.17 11.84
CA ASP A 200 -10.94 -14.32 12.81
C ASP A 200 -11.32 -12.96 13.41
N TYR A 201 -10.35 -12.03 13.48
CA TYR A 201 -10.55 -10.70 14.06
C TYR A 201 -9.74 -9.59 13.37
N LEU A 202 -10.22 -8.37 13.55
CA LEU A 202 -9.48 -7.13 13.32
C LEU A 202 -9.61 -6.24 14.56
N LEU A 203 -8.49 -5.89 15.19
CA LEU A 203 -8.44 -5.00 16.34
C LEU A 203 -7.78 -3.69 15.93
N ILE A 204 -8.44 -2.56 16.19
CA ILE A 204 -7.89 -1.22 15.97
C ILE A 204 -7.76 -0.54 17.34
N ARG A 205 -6.58 -0.01 17.65
CA ARG A 205 -6.29 0.65 18.92
C ARG A 205 -5.61 1.99 18.68
N ASP A 206 -6.03 2.98 19.47
CA ASP A 206 -5.49 4.35 19.39
C ASP A 206 -4.21 4.47 20.24
N THR A 207 -3.17 3.75 19.84
CA THR A 207 -1.82 3.87 20.38
C THR A 207 -0.90 4.37 19.29
N SER A 208 0.03 5.28 19.61
CA SER A 208 0.97 5.86 18.64
C SER A 208 2.38 5.50 19.01
N THR A 209 2.88 4.42 18.42
CA THR A 209 4.23 3.87 18.65
C THR A 209 5.04 3.74 17.35
N TYR A 210 4.46 4.16 16.23
CA TYR A 210 5.09 4.22 14.92
C TYR A 210 5.25 5.67 14.48
N ILE A 211 6.44 6.05 14.03
CA ILE A 211 6.75 7.43 13.60
C ILE A 211 6.98 7.45 12.09
N TYR A 212 6.00 8.02 11.39
CA TYR A 212 6.01 8.16 9.94
C TYR A 212 6.61 9.51 9.52
N ARG A 213 7.72 9.51 8.78
CA ARG A 213 8.34 10.72 8.24
C ARG A 213 7.62 11.23 7.00
N VAL A 214 7.13 12.47 7.07
CA VAL A 214 6.39 13.12 5.98
C VAL A 214 7.22 14.25 5.37
N GLY A 215 7.35 14.28 4.04
CA GLY A 215 7.98 15.39 3.33
C GLY A 215 9.51 15.41 3.36
N TYR A 216 10.15 14.36 3.85
CA TYR A 216 11.62 14.22 3.84
C TYR A 216 12.16 13.76 2.47
N SER A 217 11.31 13.26 1.57
CA SER A 217 11.63 12.93 0.18
C SER A 217 10.75 13.71 -0.78
N MET A 218 11.33 14.27 -1.85
CA MET A 218 10.58 15.02 -2.87
C MET A 218 9.65 14.16 -3.74
N ALA A 219 9.85 12.85 -3.78
CA ALA A 219 9.02 11.92 -4.55
C ALA A 219 8.66 10.70 -3.72
N THR A 220 7.48 10.72 -3.11
CA THR A 220 6.93 9.50 -2.50
C THR A 220 6.28 8.63 -3.57
N LEU A 221 6.44 7.30 -3.47
CA LEU A 221 5.83 6.33 -4.41
C LEU A 221 4.30 6.49 -4.51
N SER A 222 3.67 6.99 -3.45
CA SER A 222 2.22 7.18 -3.37
C SER A 222 1.71 8.41 -4.14
N THR A 223 2.54 9.43 -4.36
CA THR A 223 2.14 10.69 -5.03
C THR A 223 2.49 10.74 -6.51
N CYS A 224 3.45 9.95 -6.96
CA CYS A 224 3.86 9.92 -8.36
C CYS A 224 2.88 9.11 -9.23
N ILE A 225 2.39 9.72 -10.31
CA ILE A 225 1.70 8.98 -11.38
C ILE A 225 2.76 8.27 -12.20
N LYS A 226 2.63 6.95 -12.33
CA LYS A 226 3.54 6.08 -13.04
C LYS A 226 3.18 5.93 -14.52
N ASP A 227 3.72 4.91 -15.16
CA ASP A 227 3.31 4.52 -16.49
C ASP A 227 1.93 3.84 -16.51
N PHE A 228 1.36 3.72 -17.73
CA PHE A 228 0.04 3.11 -17.91
C PHE A 228 -0.04 1.68 -17.34
N ARG A 229 0.99 0.86 -17.53
CA ARG A 229 0.95 -0.56 -17.13
C ARG A 229 0.88 -0.71 -15.62
N SER A 230 1.66 0.08 -14.91
CA SER A 230 1.68 0.10 -13.44
C SER A 230 0.34 0.56 -12.86
N GLU A 231 -0.20 1.69 -13.35
CA GLU A 231 -1.50 2.20 -12.88
C GLU A 231 -2.67 1.28 -13.25
N TYR A 232 -2.62 0.68 -14.45
CA TYR A 232 -3.61 -0.30 -14.91
C TYR A 232 -3.58 -1.57 -14.05
N ALA A 233 -2.40 -2.09 -13.74
CA ALA A 233 -2.26 -3.26 -12.86
C ALA A 233 -2.79 -2.97 -11.46
N ALA A 234 -2.47 -1.82 -10.88
CA ALA A 234 -2.97 -1.42 -9.57
C ALA A 234 -4.49 -1.36 -9.54
N PHE A 235 -5.10 -0.65 -10.49
CA PHE A 235 -6.55 -0.53 -10.61
C PHE A 235 -7.23 -1.88 -10.83
N SER A 236 -6.75 -2.68 -11.79
CA SER A 236 -7.37 -3.95 -12.15
C SER A 236 -7.34 -4.94 -10.99
N ASN A 237 -6.21 -5.03 -10.28
CA ASN A 237 -6.06 -5.85 -9.09
C ASN A 237 -6.98 -5.40 -7.94
N TYR A 238 -7.16 -4.09 -7.77
CA TYR A 238 -8.07 -3.57 -6.74
C TYR A 238 -9.52 -3.86 -7.11
N LEU A 239 -9.94 -3.56 -8.34
CA LEU A 239 -11.29 -3.83 -8.80
C LEU A 239 -11.66 -5.31 -8.71
N GLU A 240 -10.76 -6.21 -9.11
CA GLU A 240 -10.97 -7.66 -9.00
C GLU A 240 -11.27 -8.09 -7.56
N ARG A 241 -10.49 -7.60 -6.58
CA ARG A 241 -10.71 -7.91 -5.17
C ARG A 241 -12.03 -7.35 -4.64
N VAL A 242 -12.35 -6.12 -5.01
CA VAL A 242 -13.64 -5.51 -4.64
C VAL A 242 -14.82 -6.29 -5.20
N CYS A 243 -14.76 -6.70 -6.47
CA CYS A 243 -15.80 -7.54 -7.10
C CYS A 243 -15.91 -8.90 -6.38
N ARG A 244 -14.78 -9.56 -6.08
CA ARG A 244 -14.75 -10.81 -5.32
C ARG A 244 -15.38 -10.66 -3.93
N TYR A 245 -15.08 -9.59 -3.19
CA TYR A 245 -15.72 -9.28 -1.91
C TYR A 245 -17.23 -9.05 -2.08
N LYS A 246 -17.62 -8.25 -3.08
CA LYS A 246 -19.03 -7.97 -3.37
C LYS A 246 -19.81 -9.26 -3.62
N GLU A 247 -19.29 -10.16 -4.43
CA GLU A 247 -19.92 -11.46 -4.72
C GLU A 247 -19.95 -12.38 -3.50
N THR A 248 -18.80 -12.54 -2.82
CA THR A 248 -18.65 -13.45 -1.67
C THR A 248 -19.56 -13.07 -0.51
N TYR A 249 -19.65 -11.78 -0.21
CA TYR A 249 -20.40 -11.24 0.92
C TYR A 249 -21.76 -10.64 0.52
N ARG A 250 -22.16 -10.75 -0.74
CA ARG A 250 -23.44 -10.25 -1.30
C ARG A 250 -23.68 -8.77 -0.99
N LEU A 251 -22.64 -7.93 -1.21
CA LEU A 251 -22.69 -6.51 -0.87
C LEU A 251 -23.48 -5.70 -1.91
N GLU A 252 -24.29 -4.76 -1.41
CA GLU A 252 -24.96 -3.79 -2.25
C GLU A 252 -24.02 -2.64 -2.65
N ASP A 253 -24.17 -2.07 -3.84
CA ASP A 253 -23.35 -0.94 -4.31
C ASP A 253 -23.49 0.28 -3.40
N SER A 254 -24.64 0.47 -2.77
CA SER A 254 -24.91 1.53 -1.80
C SER A 254 -23.97 1.48 -0.57
N SER A 255 -23.54 0.30 -0.15
CA SER A 255 -22.58 0.13 0.96
C SER A 255 -21.13 0.36 0.53
N LEU A 256 -20.84 0.37 -0.78
CA LEU A 256 -19.50 0.46 -1.34
C LEU A 256 -19.17 1.84 -1.97
N VAL A 257 -19.96 2.88 -1.69
CA VAL A 257 -19.78 4.22 -2.30
C VAL A 257 -18.37 4.75 -2.13
N GLY A 258 -17.79 4.66 -0.93
CA GLY A 258 -16.41 5.10 -0.67
C GLY A 258 -15.36 4.28 -1.44
N VAL A 259 -15.62 3.00 -1.67
CA VAL A 259 -14.75 2.11 -2.45
C VAL A 259 -14.82 2.47 -3.94
N TRP A 260 -16.03 2.71 -4.48
CA TRP A 260 -16.21 3.15 -5.86
C TRP A 260 -15.60 4.53 -6.11
N ASP A 261 -15.70 5.44 -5.14
CA ASP A 261 -15.02 6.75 -5.19
C ASP A 261 -13.49 6.58 -5.23
N SER A 262 -12.94 5.70 -4.42
CA SER A 262 -11.52 5.36 -4.43
C SER A 262 -11.07 4.79 -5.78
N LEU A 263 -11.81 3.80 -6.31
CA LEU A 263 -11.54 3.23 -7.64
C LEU A 263 -11.63 4.28 -8.76
N THR A 264 -12.55 5.24 -8.64
CA THR A 264 -12.64 6.37 -9.57
C THR A 264 -11.36 7.21 -9.57
N VAL A 265 -10.75 7.45 -8.41
CA VAL A 265 -9.45 8.14 -8.31
C VAL A 265 -8.34 7.36 -9.02
N PHE A 266 -8.27 6.05 -8.83
CA PHE A 266 -7.27 5.21 -9.51
C PHE A 266 -7.50 5.12 -11.01
N PHE A 267 -8.75 5.08 -11.46
CA PHE A 267 -9.08 5.16 -12.88
C PHE A 267 -8.61 6.49 -13.50
N HIS A 268 -8.79 7.61 -12.79
CA HIS A 268 -8.23 8.89 -13.23
C HIS A 268 -6.69 8.87 -13.31
N LYS A 269 -5.99 8.20 -12.38
CA LYS A 269 -4.54 8.03 -12.48
C LYS A 269 -4.11 7.29 -13.75
N ILE A 270 -4.87 6.25 -14.17
CA ILE A 270 -4.61 5.56 -15.45
C ILE A 270 -4.75 6.54 -16.63
N LEU A 271 -5.84 7.31 -16.67
CA LEU A 271 -6.04 8.30 -17.73
C LEU A 271 -4.93 9.35 -17.73
N LEU A 272 -4.52 9.83 -16.55
CA LEU A 272 -3.40 10.75 -16.42
C LEU A 272 -2.09 10.12 -16.92
N ALA A 273 -1.82 8.86 -16.59
CA ALA A 273 -0.62 8.14 -17.05
C ALA A 273 -0.55 8.03 -18.58
N ILE A 274 -1.69 7.82 -19.25
CA ILE A 274 -1.77 7.77 -20.72
C ILE A 274 -1.34 9.10 -21.37
N TYR A 275 -1.68 10.23 -20.71
CA TYR A 275 -1.46 11.58 -21.29
C TYR A 275 -0.29 12.33 -20.65
N LYS A 276 0.39 11.78 -19.66
CA LYS A 276 1.57 12.36 -19.03
C LYS A 276 2.71 12.47 -20.05
N LYS A 277 3.29 13.69 -20.21
CA LYS A 277 4.30 13.95 -21.22
C LYS A 277 5.56 13.09 -21.07
N GLU A 278 5.97 12.84 -19.84
CA GLU A 278 7.16 12.06 -19.50
C GLU A 278 7.05 10.58 -19.95
N ASN A 279 5.86 10.09 -20.17
CA ASN A 279 5.64 8.71 -20.66
C ASN A 279 5.79 8.56 -22.18
N HIS A 280 5.82 9.70 -22.92
CA HIS A 280 6.11 9.76 -24.37
C HIS A 280 5.28 8.81 -25.25
N TYR A 281 4.05 8.45 -24.85
CA TYR A 281 3.22 7.54 -25.63
C TYR A 281 2.75 8.14 -26.96
N SER A 282 2.96 7.39 -28.04
CA SER A 282 2.44 7.71 -29.37
C SER A 282 0.90 7.64 -29.38
N ARG A 283 0.28 8.24 -30.41
CA ARG A 283 -1.19 8.13 -30.59
C ARG A 283 -1.65 6.68 -30.71
N LYS A 284 -0.87 5.82 -31.38
CA LYS A 284 -1.20 4.39 -31.52
C LYS A 284 -1.24 3.68 -30.17
N GLU A 285 -0.24 3.89 -29.36
CA GLU A 285 -0.16 3.29 -28.01
C GLU A 285 -1.32 3.76 -27.13
N ARG A 286 -1.61 5.07 -27.09
CA ARG A 286 -2.74 5.58 -26.30
C ARG A 286 -4.08 4.96 -26.71
N ILE A 287 -4.34 4.79 -28.02
CA ILE A 287 -5.55 4.14 -28.51
C ILE A 287 -5.59 2.66 -28.10
N VAL A 288 -4.46 1.96 -28.14
CA VAL A 288 -4.36 0.57 -27.66
C VAL A 288 -4.70 0.48 -26.18
N PHE A 289 -4.14 1.35 -25.34
CA PHE A 289 -4.41 1.39 -23.90
C PHE A 289 -5.89 1.70 -23.59
N LEU A 290 -6.48 2.66 -24.28
CA LEU A 290 -7.92 2.98 -24.13
C LEU A 290 -8.82 1.83 -24.56
N ARG A 291 -8.46 1.11 -25.62
CA ARG A 291 -9.19 -0.10 -26.04
C ARG A 291 -9.07 -1.21 -25.02
N GLN A 292 -7.87 -1.39 -24.43
CA GLN A 292 -7.66 -2.35 -23.35
C GLN A 292 -8.53 -2.02 -22.14
N LEU A 293 -8.60 -0.75 -21.72
CA LEU A 293 -9.49 -0.32 -20.63
C LEU A 293 -10.95 -0.65 -20.91
N LEU A 294 -11.41 -0.34 -22.12
CA LEU A 294 -12.80 -0.61 -22.52
C LEU A 294 -13.10 -2.11 -22.59
N SER A 295 -12.21 -2.92 -23.16
CA SER A 295 -12.45 -4.35 -23.30
C SER A 295 -12.49 -5.07 -21.96
N SER A 296 -11.64 -4.64 -20.99
CA SER A 296 -11.51 -5.31 -19.69
C SER A 296 -12.47 -4.78 -18.64
N HIS A 297 -12.84 -3.49 -18.69
CA HIS A 297 -13.54 -2.82 -17.58
C HIS A 297 -14.78 -2.04 -18.00
N ARG A 298 -15.34 -2.31 -19.20
CA ARG A 298 -16.48 -1.58 -19.76
C ARG A 298 -17.66 -1.51 -18.80
N ARG A 299 -18.06 -2.64 -18.25
CA ARG A 299 -19.18 -2.73 -17.32
C ARG A 299 -18.98 -1.82 -16.09
N TRP A 300 -17.80 -1.86 -15.48
CA TRP A 300 -17.50 -0.99 -14.35
C TRP A 300 -17.52 0.50 -14.75
N ILE A 301 -16.97 0.85 -15.92
CA ILE A 301 -16.97 2.24 -16.43
C ILE A 301 -18.42 2.73 -16.66
N GLU A 302 -19.30 1.88 -17.11
CA GLU A 302 -20.71 2.20 -17.37
C GLU A 302 -21.54 2.32 -16.08
N GLU A 303 -21.35 1.41 -15.13
CA GLU A 303 -22.20 1.27 -13.95
C GLU A 303 -21.67 2.00 -12.71
N CYS A 304 -20.38 1.92 -12.45
CA CYS A 304 -19.77 2.32 -11.17
C CYS A 304 -18.89 3.58 -11.27
N PHE A 305 -18.32 3.88 -12.45
CA PHE A 305 -17.49 5.08 -12.60
C PHE A 305 -18.33 6.34 -12.48
N SER A 306 -18.17 7.07 -11.36
CA SER A 306 -18.93 8.29 -11.05
C SER A 306 -18.08 9.54 -11.16
N PRO A 307 -17.96 10.13 -12.35
CA PRO A 307 -17.14 11.34 -12.54
C PRO A 307 -17.78 12.55 -11.84
N ARG A 308 -16.96 13.28 -11.07
CA ARG A 308 -17.40 14.44 -10.26
C ARG A 308 -17.65 15.69 -11.10
N TYR A 309 -16.89 15.89 -12.18
CA TYR A 309 -16.94 17.11 -13.01
C TYR A 309 -17.70 16.88 -14.31
N LYS A 310 -18.32 17.98 -14.86
CA LYS A 310 -19.04 17.92 -16.14
C LYS A 310 -18.16 17.43 -17.29
N ALA A 311 -16.89 17.86 -17.34
CA ALA A 311 -15.93 17.41 -18.34
C ALA A 311 -15.67 15.89 -18.27
N ASP A 312 -15.60 15.34 -17.05
CA ASP A 312 -15.38 13.93 -16.85
C ASP A 312 -16.62 13.09 -17.21
N LYS A 313 -17.82 13.64 -16.99
CA LYS A 313 -19.09 13.03 -17.44
C LYS A 313 -19.13 12.93 -18.96
N PHE A 314 -18.75 13.99 -19.66
CA PHE A 314 -18.65 14.00 -21.12
C PHE A 314 -17.53 13.07 -21.62
N SER A 315 -16.39 13.05 -20.95
CA SER A 315 -15.29 12.14 -21.25
C SER A 315 -15.71 10.66 -21.13
N ARG A 316 -16.45 10.31 -20.08
CA ARG A 316 -17.05 8.97 -19.91
C ARG A 316 -17.99 8.62 -21.07
N LEU A 317 -18.89 9.54 -21.41
CA LEU A 317 -19.84 9.35 -22.50
C LEU A 317 -19.13 9.08 -23.84
N LEU A 318 -18.08 9.86 -24.14
CA LEU A 318 -17.26 9.67 -25.34
C LEU A 318 -16.53 8.33 -25.33
N LEU A 319 -15.93 7.96 -24.22
CA LEU A 319 -15.16 6.71 -24.10
C LEU A 319 -16.05 5.49 -24.34
N VAL A 320 -17.24 5.47 -23.74
CA VAL A 320 -18.16 4.34 -23.77
C VAL A 320 -18.92 4.24 -25.10
N ASN A 321 -19.47 5.35 -25.61
CA ASN A 321 -20.41 5.33 -26.73
C ASN A 321 -19.77 5.64 -28.09
N VAL A 322 -18.67 6.40 -28.12
CA VAL A 322 -17.99 6.78 -29.36
C VAL A 322 -16.66 6.04 -29.54
N GLY A 323 -16.00 5.69 -28.45
CA GLY A 323 -14.82 4.85 -28.42
C GLY A 323 -13.48 5.59 -28.29
N ALA A 324 -12.42 4.78 -28.25
CA ALA A 324 -11.05 5.21 -27.89
C ALA A 324 -10.48 6.34 -28.77
N VAL A 325 -10.80 6.37 -30.05
CA VAL A 325 -10.24 7.37 -31.01
C VAL A 325 -10.80 8.76 -30.74
N ALA A 326 -12.13 8.86 -30.57
CA ALA A 326 -12.80 10.12 -30.26
C ALA A 326 -12.42 10.62 -28.86
N PHE A 327 -12.31 9.70 -27.90
CA PHE A 327 -11.86 10.01 -26.55
C PHE A 327 -10.41 10.54 -26.56
N ASP A 328 -9.47 9.93 -27.30
CA ASP A 328 -8.09 10.42 -27.42
C ASP A 328 -8.03 11.85 -27.98
N ALA A 329 -8.82 12.14 -29.01
CA ALA A 329 -8.90 13.48 -29.58
C ALA A 329 -9.42 14.51 -28.56
N TRP A 330 -10.48 14.18 -27.84
CA TRP A 330 -11.07 15.01 -26.79
C TRP A 330 -10.09 15.25 -25.64
N MET A 331 -9.44 14.21 -25.12
CA MET A 331 -8.48 14.34 -24.01
C MET A 331 -7.28 15.21 -24.41
N ARG A 332 -6.81 15.17 -25.62
CA ARG A 332 -5.74 16.06 -26.10
C ARG A 332 -6.17 17.53 -26.13
N CYS A 333 -7.42 17.80 -26.51
CA CYS A 333 -7.97 19.15 -26.41
C CYS A 333 -8.07 19.62 -24.95
N LEU A 334 -8.64 18.79 -24.07
CA LEU A 334 -8.75 19.10 -22.64
C LEU A 334 -7.38 19.29 -21.98
N TRP A 335 -6.41 18.43 -22.30
CA TRP A 335 -5.06 18.50 -21.74
C TRP A 335 -4.34 19.76 -22.19
N GLY A 336 -4.50 20.14 -23.46
CA GLY A 336 -3.97 21.41 -23.98
C GLY A 336 -4.54 22.64 -23.29
N ILE A 337 -5.80 22.57 -22.85
CA ILE A 337 -6.48 23.66 -22.13
C ILE A 337 -6.10 23.65 -20.64
N LYS A 338 -6.24 22.52 -19.95
CA LYS A 338 -5.97 22.40 -18.50
C LYS A 338 -4.49 22.63 -18.16
N PHE A 339 -3.54 22.13 -18.96
CA PHE A 339 -2.12 22.35 -18.72
C PHE A 339 -1.71 23.83 -18.84
N ARG A 340 -2.36 24.60 -19.69
CA ARG A 340 -2.15 26.06 -19.73
C ARG A 340 -2.65 26.75 -18.45
N TYR A 341 -3.69 26.24 -17.81
CA TYR A 341 -4.25 26.84 -16.58
C TYR A 341 -3.61 26.33 -15.28
N MET A 342 -3.13 25.08 -15.23
CA MET A 342 -2.56 24.51 -13.99
C MET A 342 -1.06 24.77 -13.84
N PHE A 343 -0.31 24.98 -14.92
CA PHE A 343 1.14 25.17 -14.92
C PHE A 343 1.60 26.47 -15.61
N GLY A 344 0.67 27.32 -16.01
CA GLY A 344 0.96 28.65 -16.59
C GLY A 344 1.13 29.77 -15.56
N ALA A 345 1.08 29.44 -14.26
CA ALA A 345 1.24 30.42 -13.16
C ALA A 345 2.63 30.38 -12.49
N GLU A 346 3.57 29.55 -13.00
CA GLU A 346 4.96 29.60 -12.59
C GLU A 346 5.82 30.02 -13.81
N ARG A 347 5.91 31.33 -14.03
CA ARG A 347 7.01 32.02 -14.70
C ARG A 347 7.47 33.15 -13.82
#